data_bdad6e0ca758542ac83acb7df404616b
#
_entry.id   bdad6e0ca758542ac83acb7df404616b
#
_cell.length_a   1.000
_cell.length_b   1.000
_cell.length_c   1.000
_cell.angle_alpha   90.00
_cell.angle_beta   90.00
_cell.angle_gamma   90.00
#
_symmetry.space_group_name_H-M   'P 1'
#
loop_
_entity.id
_entity.type
_entity.pdbx_description
1 polymer ?
#
loop_
_entity_poly.entity_id
_entity_poly.type
_entity_poly.pdbx_seq_one_letter_code
_entity_poly.pdbx_strand_id
1 'polypeptide(L)'
;MVNITDIIEVIELYRKFSKYDSYTDKELSKSIIPSLSLSQYKIFKDKKNLKVYGFVSWAFMNKQNKESFLSTGIIDNLDWNTGNNLVFIDLIGTKNIKQIFDWSVNKASTFDNIEKEFNWIRVNNNKVKRINTKQIR
;
A
#
# COMPACT_ATOMS: atom_id res chain seq x y z
N MET A 1 16.11 -8.26 4.68
CA MET A 1 15.95 -9.33 3.67
C MET A 1 14.48 -9.58 3.39
N VAL A 2 14.12 -9.66 2.12
CA VAL A 2 12.74 -9.95 1.73
C VAL A 2 12.41 -11.41 1.99
N ASN A 3 11.28 -11.67 2.64
CA ASN A 3 10.82 -13.02 2.95
C ASN A 3 9.85 -13.48 1.86
N ILE A 4 10.19 -14.58 1.18
CA ILE A 4 9.35 -15.14 0.11
C ILE A 4 7.97 -15.55 0.63
N THR A 5 7.91 -16.09 1.84
CA THR A 5 6.62 -16.48 2.45
C THR A 5 5.71 -15.25 2.58
N ASP A 6 6.24 -14.11 2.99
CA ASP A 6 5.46 -12.88 3.11
C ASP A 6 4.91 -12.44 1.75
N ILE A 7 5.73 -12.53 0.68
CA ILE A 7 5.28 -12.18 -0.67
C ILE A 7 4.10 -13.07 -1.08
N ILE A 8 4.23 -14.38 -0.89
CA ILE A 8 3.19 -15.34 -1.26
C ILE A 8 1.90 -15.08 -0.50
N GLU A 9 2.01 -14.87 0.82
CA GLU A 9 0.83 -14.63 1.66
C GLU A 9 0.11 -13.32 1.29
N VAL A 10 0.86 -12.28 0.94
CA VAL A 10 0.27 -11.01 0.52
C VAL A 10 -0.41 -11.17 -0.85
N ILE A 11 0.21 -11.88 -1.79
CA ILE A 11 -0.44 -12.18 -3.08
C ILE A 11 -1.74 -12.95 -2.87
N GLU A 12 -1.73 -13.96 -2.00
CA GLU A 12 -2.93 -14.71 -1.66
C GLU A 12 -4.04 -13.82 -1.08
N LEU A 13 -3.64 -12.82 -0.27
CA LEU A 13 -4.59 -11.83 0.23
C LEU A 13 -5.25 -11.06 -0.92
N TYR A 14 -4.46 -10.59 -1.89
CA TYR A 14 -5.00 -9.89 -3.06
C TYR A 14 -5.97 -10.76 -3.86
N ARG A 15 -5.69 -12.07 -3.97
CA ARG A 15 -6.54 -13.01 -4.72
C ARG A 15 -7.92 -13.23 -4.10
N LYS A 16 -8.15 -12.75 -2.89
CA LYS A 16 -9.48 -12.79 -2.26
C LYS A 16 -10.40 -11.68 -2.76
N PHE A 17 -9.90 -10.74 -3.57
CA PHE A 17 -10.68 -9.62 -4.08
C PHE A 17 -10.78 -9.71 -5.61
N SER A 18 -12.01 -9.82 -6.12
CA SER A 18 -12.26 -9.93 -7.56
C SER A 18 -11.76 -8.71 -8.35
N LYS A 19 -11.69 -7.55 -7.72
CA LYS A 19 -11.20 -6.33 -8.38
C LYS A 19 -9.73 -6.40 -8.78
N TYR A 20 -9.00 -7.40 -8.30
CA TYR A 20 -7.60 -7.62 -8.67
C TYR A 20 -7.41 -8.83 -9.59
N ASP A 21 -8.50 -9.44 -10.09
CA ASP A 21 -8.44 -10.64 -10.93
C ASP A 21 -7.66 -10.40 -12.23
N SER A 22 -7.69 -9.18 -12.75
CA SER A 22 -6.98 -8.83 -13.99
C SER A 22 -5.47 -8.63 -13.79
N TYR A 23 -5.01 -8.55 -12.54
CA TYR A 23 -3.58 -8.38 -12.25
C TYR A 23 -2.89 -9.73 -12.24
N THR A 24 -1.75 -9.84 -12.93
CA THR A 24 -0.88 -11.01 -12.82
C THR A 24 -0.12 -10.97 -11.50
N ASP A 25 0.42 -12.12 -11.08
CA ASP A 25 1.27 -12.16 -9.87
C ASP A 25 2.49 -11.26 -10.03
N LYS A 26 3.04 -11.17 -11.23
CA LYS A 26 4.15 -10.26 -11.54
C LYS A 26 3.76 -8.80 -11.32
N GLU A 27 2.57 -8.41 -11.77
CA GLU A 27 2.07 -7.05 -11.58
C GLU A 27 1.85 -6.72 -10.10
N LEU A 28 1.25 -7.65 -9.35
CA LEU A 28 1.04 -7.47 -7.91
C LEU A 28 2.39 -7.38 -7.17
N SER A 29 3.36 -8.19 -7.53
CA SER A 29 4.68 -8.21 -6.87
C SER A 29 5.48 -6.93 -7.10
N LYS A 30 5.19 -6.15 -8.14
CA LYS A 30 5.91 -4.89 -8.42
C LYS A 30 5.80 -3.88 -7.28
N SER A 31 4.70 -3.84 -6.55
CA SER A 31 4.57 -2.96 -5.39
C SER A 31 4.95 -3.68 -4.10
N ILE A 32 4.68 -4.97 -4.01
CA ILE A 32 4.92 -5.74 -2.78
C ILE A 32 6.41 -5.85 -2.50
N ILE A 33 7.21 -6.28 -3.49
CA ILE A 33 8.63 -6.53 -3.29
C ILE A 33 9.40 -5.27 -2.89
N PRO A 34 9.24 -4.12 -3.56
CA PRO A 34 9.95 -2.90 -3.13
C PRO A 34 9.57 -2.46 -1.71
N SER A 35 8.30 -2.52 -1.35
CA SER A 35 7.87 -2.11 -0.01
C SER A 35 8.49 -2.98 1.08
N LEU A 36 8.58 -4.29 0.85
CA LEU A 36 9.23 -5.21 1.78
C LEU A 36 10.74 -4.92 1.87
N SER A 37 11.39 -4.68 0.74
CA SER A 37 12.83 -4.37 0.69
C SER A 37 13.18 -3.10 1.43
N LEU A 38 12.29 -2.10 1.39
CA LEU A 38 12.51 -0.79 2.00
C LEU A 38 11.95 -0.70 3.43
N SER A 39 11.35 -1.75 3.93
CA SER A 39 10.64 -1.75 5.23
C SER A 39 9.55 -0.67 5.31
N GLN A 40 8.90 -0.39 4.20
CA GLN A 40 7.79 0.56 4.10
C GLN A 40 6.46 -0.19 3.97
N TYR A 41 6.19 -1.05 4.97
CA TYR A 41 5.01 -1.90 4.95
C TYR A 41 4.61 -2.34 6.35
N LYS A 42 3.37 -2.86 6.45
CA LYS A 42 2.87 -3.58 7.62
C LYS A 42 2.01 -4.74 7.12
N ILE A 43 2.31 -5.94 7.60
CA ILE A 43 1.49 -7.13 7.37
C ILE A 43 0.69 -7.40 8.65
N PHE A 44 -0.62 -7.53 8.52
CA PHE A 44 -1.53 -7.84 9.63
C PHE A 44 -1.85 -9.32 9.61
N LYS A 45 -1.55 -10.00 10.70
CA LYS A 45 -1.81 -11.44 10.86
C LYS A 45 -2.80 -11.70 11.99
N ASP A 46 -3.67 -12.67 11.79
CA ASP A 46 -4.58 -13.13 12.82
C ASP A 46 -3.77 -13.78 13.95
N LYS A 47 -4.05 -13.41 15.18
CA LYS A 47 -3.31 -13.91 16.34
C LYS A 47 -3.53 -15.41 16.59
N LYS A 48 -4.68 -15.94 16.18
CA LYS A 48 -5.04 -17.34 16.43
C LYS A 48 -4.45 -18.30 15.39
N ASN A 49 -4.58 -17.96 14.10
CA ASN A 49 -4.16 -18.86 13.02
C ASN A 49 -2.97 -18.34 12.22
N LEU A 50 -2.46 -17.16 12.54
CA LEU A 50 -1.32 -16.53 11.89
C LEU A 50 -1.51 -16.25 10.39
N LYS A 51 -2.74 -16.28 9.91
CA LYS A 51 -3.05 -15.95 8.52
C LYS A 51 -3.06 -14.46 8.29
N VAL A 52 -2.52 -14.03 7.14
CA VAL A 52 -2.52 -12.63 6.74
C VAL A 52 -3.94 -12.19 6.40
N TYR A 53 -4.40 -11.11 7.03
CA TYR A 53 -5.71 -10.53 6.72
C TYR A 53 -5.63 -9.08 6.23
N GLY A 54 -4.46 -8.46 6.29
CA GLY A 54 -4.29 -7.08 5.85
C GLY A 54 -2.86 -6.77 5.43
N PHE A 55 -2.72 -5.81 4.56
CA PHE A 55 -1.42 -5.35 4.07
C PHE A 55 -1.48 -3.86 3.80
N VAL A 56 -0.50 -3.13 4.30
CA VAL A 56 -0.34 -1.70 4.10
C VAL A 56 1.09 -1.45 3.65
N SER A 57 1.26 -0.65 2.61
CA SER A 57 2.57 -0.18 2.18
C SER A 57 2.48 1.30 1.83
N TRP A 58 3.61 2.00 1.87
CA TRP A 58 3.63 3.44 1.65
C TRP A 58 4.91 3.88 0.94
N ALA A 59 4.81 5.00 0.27
CA ALA A 59 5.93 5.64 -0.42
C ALA A 59 5.97 7.13 -0.05
N PHE A 60 7.18 7.69 -0.15
CA PHE A 60 7.40 9.14 0.00
C PHE A 60 7.77 9.69 -1.37
N MET A 61 6.86 10.43 -1.99
CA MET A 61 6.97 10.83 -3.38
C MET A 61 7.14 12.32 -3.54
N ASN A 62 7.86 12.74 -4.59
CA ASN A 62 7.79 14.12 -5.04
C ASN A 62 6.41 14.35 -5.68
N LYS A 63 6.07 15.61 -5.92
CA LYS A 63 4.75 15.97 -6.44
C LYS A 63 4.46 15.31 -7.79
N GLN A 64 5.42 15.27 -8.69
CA GLN A 64 5.26 14.70 -10.02
C GLN A 64 4.95 13.20 -9.95
N ASN A 65 5.72 12.45 -9.17
CA ASN A 65 5.51 11.01 -9.02
C ASN A 65 4.17 10.71 -8.33
N LYS A 66 3.82 11.51 -7.33
CA LYS A 66 2.52 11.38 -6.66
C LYS A 66 1.37 11.55 -7.64
N GLU A 67 1.39 12.63 -8.43
CA GLU A 67 0.33 12.89 -9.41
C GLU A 67 0.23 11.77 -10.44
N SER A 68 1.36 11.25 -10.92
CA SER A 68 1.39 10.14 -11.86
C SER A 68 0.77 8.87 -11.24
N PHE A 69 1.17 8.53 -10.02
CA PHE A 69 0.61 7.35 -9.33
C PHE A 69 -0.90 7.49 -9.10
N LEU A 70 -1.34 8.66 -8.64
CA LEU A 70 -2.77 8.87 -8.34
C LEU A 70 -3.64 8.78 -9.60
N SER A 71 -3.08 9.08 -10.78
CA SER A 71 -3.84 8.99 -12.03
C SER A 71 -3.77 7.62 -12.69
N THR A 72 -2.66 6.90 -12.56
CA THR A 72 -2.42 5.65 -13.27
C THR A 72 -2.51 4.40 -12.39
N GLY A 73 -2.25 4.55 -11.09
CA GLY A 73 -2.12 3.41 -10.18
C GLY A 73 -0.82 2.63 -10.34
N ILE A 74 0.13 3.16 -11.11
CA ILE A 74 1.41 2.50 -11.40
C ILE A 74 2.53 3.17 -10.64
N ILE A 75 3.34 2.38 -9.95
CA ILE A 75 4.53 2.86 -9.25
C ILE A 75 5.76 2.09 -9.75
N ASP A 76 6.82 2.82 -10.08
CA ASP A 76 8.09 2.23 -10.49
C ASP A 76 9.03 2.06 -9.29
N ASN A 77 10.03 1.18 -9.45
CA ASN A 77 10.96 0.87 -8.36
C ASN A 77 11.67 2.09 -7.80
N LEU A 78 11.87 3.13 -8.60
CA LEU A 78 12.57 4.35 -8.19
C LEU A 78 11.67 5.42 -7.55
N ASP A 79 10.36 5.17 -7.45
CA ASP A 79 9.39 6.18 -7.01
C ASP A 79 9.14 6.17 -5.50
N TRP A 80 9.69 5.22 -4.77
CA TRP A 80 9.32 4.96 -3.37
C TRP A 80 9.86 5.98 -2.37
N ASN A 81 10.96 6.66 -2.70
CA ASN A 81 11.60 7.63 -1.80
C ASN A 81 12.14 8.82 -2.61
N THR A 82 11.25 9.61 -3.18
CA THR A 82 11.63 10.74 -4.05
C THR A 82 11.26 12.11 -3.47
N GLY A 83 10.54 12.14 -2.37
CA GLY A 83 10.08 13.42 -1.81
C GLY A 83 9.41 13.27 -0.46
N ASN A 84 8.53 14.21 -0.15
CA ASN A 84 7.90 14.33 1.17
C ASN A 84 6.38 14.17 1.14
N ASN A 85 5.81 13.71 0.03
CA ASN A 85 4.38 13.42 -0.03
C ASN A 85 4.15 11.94 0.31
N LEU A 86 3.50 11.68 1.43
CA LEU A 86 3.17 10.30 1.84
C LEU A 86 1.98 9.80 1.02
N VAL A 87 2.18 8.65 0.37
CA VAL A 87 1.14 7.97 -0.37
C VAL A 87 1.10 6.52 0.07
N PHE A 88 -0.07 6.05 0.51
CA PHE A 88 -0.24 4.62 0.78
C PHE A 88 -0.47 3.92 -0.56
N ILE A 89 0.42 3.00 -0.88
CA ILE A 89 0.40 2.28 -2.16
C ILE A 89 -0.56 1.10 -2.06
N ASP A 90 -0.46 0.34 -0.98
CA ASP A 90 -1.36 -0.76 -0.66
C ASP A 90 -2.04 -0.46 0.67
N LEU A 91 -3.36 -0.67 0.72
CA LEU A 91 -4.17 -0.47 1.92
C LEU A 91 -5.37 -1.40 1.79
N ILE A 92 -5.16 -2.68 2.10
CA ILE A 92 -6.18 -3.71 1.89
C ILE A 92 -6.33 -4.60 3.11
N GLY A 93 -7.50 -5.19 3.24
CA GLY A 93 -7.76 -6.16 4.28
C GLY A 93 -9.07 -6.90 4.05
N THR A 94 -9.15 -8.13 4.59
CA THR A 94 -10.37 -8.94 4.53
C THR A 94 -11.23 -8.79 5.78
N LYS A 95 -10.67 -8.26 6.87
CA LYS A 95 -11.38 -7.99 8.12
C LYS A 95 -10.67 -6.88 8.89
N ASN A 96 -11.29 -6.38 9.94
CA ASN A 96 -10.73 -5.35 10.81
C ASN A 96 -10.29 -4.10 10.03
N ILE A 97 -11.07 -3.72 9.03
CA ILE A 97 -10.72 -2.62 8.10
C ILE A 97 -10.50 -1.32 8.85
N LYS A 98 -11.35 -1.00 9.83
CA LYS A 98 -11.19 0.21 10.62
C LYS A 98 -9.86 0.20 11.39
N GLN A 99 -9.49 -0.94 11.97
CA GLN A 99 -8.24 -1.10 12.71
C GLN A 99 -7.03 -0.88 11.79
N ILE A 100 -7.08 -1.44 10.60
CA ILE A 100 -6.01 -1.27 9.60
C ILE A 100 -5.88 0.20 9.22
N PHE A 101 -7.00 0.86 8.96
CA PHE A 101 -7.00 2.28 8.60
C PHE A 101 -6.48 3.15 9.75
N ASP A 102 -6.97 2.90 10.98
CA ASP A 102 -6.52 3.65 12.15
C ASP A 102 -5.01 3.47 12.40
N TRP A 103 -4.50 2.25 12.20
CA TRP A 103 -3.07 2.01 12.27
C TRP A 103 -2.32 2.87 11.24
N SER A 104 -2.83 2.96 10.03
CA SER A 104 -2.21 3.72 8.95
C SER A 104 -2.19 5.22 9.26
N VAL A 105 -3.30 5.76 9.78
CA VAL A 105 -3.37 7.17 10.21
C VAL A 105 -2.36 7.44 11.33
N ASN A 106 -2.28 6.56 12.32
CA ASN A 106 -1.33 6.71 13.43
C ASN A 106 0.12 6.62 12.93
N LYS A 107 0.39 5.72 12.00
CA LYS A 107 1.73 5.58 11.42
C LYS A 107 2.12 6.85 10.67
N ALA A 108 1.20 7.42 9.89
CA ALA A 108 1.44 8.66 9.16
C ALA A 108 1.87 9.79 10.08
N SER A 109 1.28 9.89 11.27
CA SER A 109 1.62 10.93 12.24
C SER A 109 3.01 10.78 12.86
N THR A 110 3.66 9.63 12.69
CA THR A 110 5.02 9.39 13.21
C THR A 110 6.12 9.89 12.29
N PHE A 111 5.81 10.20 11.04
CA PHE A 111 6.82 10.63 10.08
C PHE A 111 7.12 12.13 10.20
N ASP A 112 8.41 12.48 10.16
CA ASP A 112 8.86 13.84 10.16
C ASP A 112 9.11 14.36 8.75
N ASN A 113 9.03 15.69 8.56
CA ASN A 113 9.39 16.34 7.30
C ASN A 113 8.57 15.89 6.09
N ILE A 114 7.29 15.54 6.31
CA ILE A 114 6.36 15.21 5.23
C ILE A 114 5.25 16.25 5.17
N GLU A 115 4.55 16.29 4.03
CA GLU A 115 3.37 17.13 3.86
C GLU A 115 2.27 16.70 4.84
N LYS A 116 1.35 17.62 5.13
CA LYS A 116 0.34 17.40 6.19
C LYS A 116 -0.84 16.59 5.76
N GLU A 117 -0.75 15.90 4.64
CA GLU A 117 -1.80 15.00 4.18
C GLU A 117 -1.18 13.77 3.53
N PHE A 118 -1.95 12.70 3.47
CA PHE A 118 -1.57 11.53 2.69
C PHE A 118 -2.71 11.13 1.77
N ASN A 119 -2.37 10.38 0.72
CA ASN A 119 -3.32 9.91 -0.28
C ASN A 119 -3.25 8.41 -0.43
N TRP A 120 -4.34 7.83 -0.91
CA TRP A 120 -4.38 6.45 -1.40
C TRP A 120 -5.42 6.39 -2.52
N ILE A 121 -5.36 5.33 -3.30
CA ILE A 121 -6.29 5.14 -4.40
C ILE A 121 -7.11 3.88 -4.22
N ARG A 122 -8.27 3.86 -4.85
CA ARG A 122 -9.07 2.66 -5.00
C ARG A 122 -9.05 2.27 -6.48
N VAL A 123 -8.69 1.00 -6.74
CA VAL A 123 -8.58 0.49 -8.10
C VAL A 123 -9.62 -0.60 -8.35
N ASN A 124 -9.95 -0.80 -9.63
CA ASN A 124 -10.77 -1.92 -10.07
C ASN A 124 -10.35 -2.26 -11.50
N ASN A 125 -9.88 -3.50 -11.71
CA ASN A 125 -9.46 -4.02 -13.02
C ASN A 125 -8.45 -3.08 -13.71
N ASN A 126 -7.36 -2.77 -13.02
CA ASN A 126 -6.24 -1.93 -13.50
C ASN A 126 -6.59 -0.46 -13.72
N LYS A 127 -7.74 0.00 -13.24
CA LYS A 127 -8.14 1.41 -13.37
C LYS A 127 -8.31 2.06 -12.01
N VAL A 128 -7.81 3.29 -11.89
CA VAL A 128 -8.05 4.09 -10.69
C VAL A 128 -9.50 4.55 -10.71
N LYS A 129 -10.27 4.15 -9.69
CA LYS A 129 -11.68 4.50 -9.55
C LYS A 129 -11.90 5.66 -8.59
N ARG A 130 -11.00 5.86 -7.63
CA ARG A 130 -11.15 6.90 -6.62
C ARG A 130 -9.79 7.27 -6.04
N ILE A 131 -9.61 8.58 -5.82
CA ILE A 131 -8.48 9.14 -5.08
C ILE A 131 -8.99 9.62 -3.73
N ASN A 132 -8.34 9.19 -2.66
CA ASN A 132 -8.72 9.56 -1.30
C ASN A 132 -7.61 10.38 -0.66
N THR A 133 -7.99 11.31 0.22
CA THR A 133 -7.06 12.19 0.92
C THR A 133 -7.44 12.26 2.40
N LYS A 134 -6.45 12.23 3.26
CA LYS A 134 -6.61 12.37 4.72
C LYS A 134 -5.59 13.36 5.26
N GLN A 135 -6.05 14.29 6.10
CA GLN A 135 -5.16 15.22 6.78
C GLN A 135 -4.43 14.52 7.93
N ILE A 136 -3.15 14.83 8.08
CA ILE A 136 -2.30 14.34 9.18
C ILE A 136 -2.29 15.42 10.26
N ARG A 137 -2.60 15.02 11.47
CA ARG A 137 -2.61 15.93 12.63
C ARG A 137 -1.28 15.96 13.35
#